data_f0999541a958ef9c399fa8455db8fba8
#
_entry.id   f0999541a958ef9c399fa8455db8fba8
#
_cell.length_a   1.000
_cell.length_b   1.000
_cell.length_c   1.000
_cell.angle_alpha   90.00
_cell.angle_beta   90.00
_cell.angle_gamma   90.00
#
_symmetry.space_group_name_H-M   'P 1'
#
loop_
_entity.id
_entity.type
_entity.pdbx_description
1 polymer ?
#
loop_
_entity_poly.entity_id
_entity_poly.type
_entity_poly.pdbx_seq_one_letter_code
_entity_poly.pdbx_strand_id
1 'polypeptide(L)'
;TIADLISYRINNDHIITRVYEEQISSDFGDNWKCIIYQNDLDKVEHVALVKGSINSNSEIPVRVHSINLFEDLVGVNPLRKGLIPKSMKEINKLENGVLIMVRDTNEGAISNLLKSQVNKESKGGNKLREYGVGAQILIDLGIKKMKLISDSNTIPLNLEGYDLEISSRHPLGDGK
;
A
#
# COMPACT_ATOMS: atom_id res chain seq x y z
N THR A 1 21.89 16.76 5.67
CA THR A 1 21.37 16.00 6.85
C THR A 1 21.16 14.53 6.48
N ILE A 2 20.99 13.64 7.46
CA ILE A 2 20.62 12.23 7.23
C ILE A 2 19.30 12.14 6.47
N ALA A 3 18.36 13.04 6.76
CA ALA A 3 17.09 13.13 6.04
C ALA A 3 17.28 13.46 4.56
N ASP A 4 18.19 14.37 4.22
CA ASP A 4 18.52 14.72 2.83
C ASP A 4 19.17 13.55 2.10
N LEU A 5 20.03 12.79 2.77
CA LEU A 5 20.66 11.60 2.22
C LEU A 5 19.62 10.47 1.97
N ILE A 6 18.69 10.30 2.90
CA ILE A 6 17.58 9.35 2.74
C ILE A 6 16.71 9.76 1.56
N SER A 7 16.32 11.04 1.47
CA SER A 7 15.52 11.58 0.36
C SER A 7 16.25 11.44 -0.98
N TYR A 8 17.55 11.70 -1.01
CA TYR A 8 18.38 11.53 -2.20
C TYR A 8 18.41 10.05 -2.66
N ARG A 9 18.64 9.11 -1.74
CA ARG A 9 18.65 7.67 -2.06
C ARG A 9 17.29 7.18 -2.50
N ILE A 10 16.23 7.60 -1.84
CA ILE A 10 14.86 7.27 -2.19
C ILE A 10 14.51 7.70 -3.63
N ASN A 11 14.94 8.90 -4.03
CA ASN A 11 14.65 9.46 -5.36
C ASN A 11 15.56 8.90 -6.46
N ASN A 12 16.73 8.37 -6.11
CA ASN A 12 17.73 7.92 -7.09
C ASN A 12 17.94 6.41 -7.10
N ASP A 13 17.66 5.71 -6.00
CA ASP A 13 17.77 4.26 -5.94
C ASP A 13 16.41 3.64 -6.31
N HIS A 14 16.25 3.23 -7.56
CA HIS A 14 15.12 2.40 -7.96
C HIS A 14 15.32 1.00 -7.36
N ILE A 15 14.68 0.77 -6.21
CA ILE A 15 14.78 -0.52 -5.49
C ILE A 15 13.63 -1.47 -5.79
N ILE A 16 12.74 -1.11 -6.70
CA ILE A 16 11.63 -1.96 -7.12
C ILE A 16 11.63 -2.15 -8.63
N THR A 17 11.30 -3.36 -9.05
CA THR A 17 11.19 -3.73 -10.47
C THR A 17 9.84 -4.42 -10.70
N ARG A 18 9.13 -4.06 -11.79
CA ARG A 18 7.97 -4.84 -12.25
C ARG A 18 8.46 -6.17 -12.79
N VAL A 19 7.99 -7.29 -12.21
CA VAL A 19 8.40 -8.63 -12.63
C VAL A 19 7.30 -9.38 -13.37
N TYR A 20 6.03 -9.01 -13.13
CA TYR A 20 4.90 -9.62 -13.82
C TYR A 20 3.69 -8.69 -13.83
N GLU A 21 2.85 -8.75 -14.87
CA GLU A 21 1.57 -8.08 -14.90
C GLU A 21 0.52 -8.87 -15.67
N GLU A 22 -0.72 -8.85 -15.19
CA GLU A 22 -1.84 -9.58 -15.78
C GLU A 22 -3.17 -8.89 -15.46
N GLN A 23 -4.19 -9.10 -16.29
CA GLN A 23 -5.56 -8.69 -16.00
C GLN A 23 -6.23 -9.78 -15.16
N ILE A 24 -6.86 -9.38 -14.08
CA ILE A 24 -7.59 -10.29 -13.19
C ILE A 24 -8.99 -9.78 -12.89
N SER A 25 -9.89 -10.72 -12.59
CA SER A 25 -11.20 -10.44 -12.02
C SER A 25 -11.30 -11.05 -10.63
N SER A 26 -12.09 -10.44 -9.75
CA SER A 26 -12.35 -10.96 -8.41
C SER A 26 -13.80 -10.72 -8.00
N ASP A 27 -14.26 -11.36 -6.95
CA ASP A 27 -15.59 -11.14 -6.36
C ASP A 27 -15.80 -9.68 -5.87
N PHE A 28 -14.74 -8.89 -5.84
CA PHE A 28 -14.74 -7.50 -5.36
C PHE A 28 -14.63 -6.47 -6.49
N GLY A 29 -14.70 -6.92 -7.74
CA GLY A 29 -14.69 -6.11 -8.96
C GLY A 29 -13.88 -6.73 -10.09
N ASP A 30 -14.26 -6.40 -11.31
CA ASP A 30 -13.63 -6.89 -12.53
C ASP A 30 -12.57 -5.92 -13.08
N ASN A 31 -11.82 -6.39 -14.07
CA ASN A 31 -10.88 -5.58 -14.86
C ASN A 31 -9.82 -4.88 -13.98
N TRP A 32 -9.20 -5.64 -13.08
CA TRP A 32 -8.03 -5.17 -12.36
C TRP A 32 -6.76 -5.53 -13.11
N LYS A 33 -5.88 -4.55 -13.30
CA LYS A 33 -4.51 -4.82 -13.70
C LYS A 33 -3.71 -5.14 -12.44
N CYS A 34 -3.31 -6.39 -12.30
CA CYS A 34 -2.45 -6.86 -11.21
C CYS A 34 -0.99 -6.73 -11.65
N ILE A 35 -0.18 -6.02 -10.89
CA ILE A 35 1.24 -5.82 -11.15
C ILE A 35 2.02 -6.36 -9.96
N ILE A 36 2.97 -7.23 -10.21
CA ILE A 36 3.91 -7.74 -9.20
C ILE A 36 5.19 -6.93 -9.28
N TYR A 37 5.54 -6.34 -8.15
CA TYR A 37 6.78 -5.60 -7.96
C TYR A 37 7.72 -6.39 -7.07
N GLN A 38 8.97 -6.52 -7.46
CA GLN A 38 10.01 -7.10 -6.64
C GLN A 38 10.91 -6.01 -6.07
N ASN A 39 11.18 -6.08 -4.79
CA ASN A 39 12.22 -5.27 -4.17
C ASN A 39 13.60 -5.89 -4.50
N ASP A 40 14.47 -5.13 -5.13
CA ASP A 40 15.75 -5.62 -5.62
C ASP A 40 16.77 -5.95 -4.51
N LEU A 41 16.57 -5.41 -3.31
CA LEU A 41 17.46 -5.63 -2.17
C LEU A 41 17.21 -6.96 -1.46
N ASP A 42 15.96 -7.30 -1.21
CA ASP A 42 15.55 -8.48 -0.41
C ASP A 42 14.76 -9.51 -1.23
N LYS A 43 14.53 -9.23 -2.52
CA LYS A 43 13.76 -10.07 -3.45
C LYS A 43 12.32 -10.34 -3.03
N VAL A 44 11.80 -9.54 -2.12
CA VAL A 44 10.39 -9.60 -1.70
C VAL A 44 9.48 -9.06 -2.79
N GLU A 45 8.42 -9.79 -3.07
CA GLU A 45 7.40 -9.36 -4.02
C GLU A 45 6.23 -8.67 -3.31
N HIS A 46 5.75 -7.60 -3.94
CA HIS A 46 4.60 -6.80 -3.52
C HIS A 46 3.59 -6.74 -4.65
N VAL A 47 2.36 -6.44 -4.34
CA VAL A 47 1.27 -6.44 -5.32
C VAL A 47 0.65 -5.05 -5.43
N ALA A 48 0.47 -4.56 -6.66
CA ALA A 48 -0.40 -3.43 -6.94
C ALA A 48 -1.59 -3.87 -7.80
N LEU A 49 -2.79 -3.57 -7.35
CA LEU A 49 -4.02 -3.72 -8.11
C LEU A 49 -4.44 -2.34 -8.61
N VAL A 50 -4.44 -2.18 -9.93
CA VAL A 50 -4.78 -0.92 -10.60
C VAL A 50 -6.14 -1.08 -11.28
N LYS A 51 -7.04 -0.15 -11.00
CA LYS A 51 -8.36 -0.03 -11.63
C LYS A 51 -8.39 1.20 -12.52
N GLY A 52 -8.92 1.04 -13.72
CA GLY A 52 -9.05 2.14 -14.66
C GLY A 52 -7.72 2.69 -15.17
N SER A 53 -7.72 3.93 -15.65
CA SER A 53 -6.52 4.60 -16.16
C SER A 53 -5.93 5.55 -15.12
N ILE A 54 -4.61 5.52 -14.99
CA ILE A 54 -3.86 6.42 -14.14
C ILE A 54 -3.41 7.62 -14.97
N ASN A 55 -3.85 8.81 -14.58
CA ASN A 55 -3.42 10.07 -15.17
C ASN A 55 -2.61 10.85 -14.13
N SER A 56 -1.36 11.16 -14.45
CA SER A 56 -0.42 11.86 -13.55
C SER A 56 -0.88 13.25 -13.11
N ASN A 57 -1.80 13.87 -13.87
CA ASN A 57 -2.36 15.20 -13.56
C ASN A 57 -3.65 15.14 -12.73
N SER A 58 -4.16 13.93 -12.47
CA SER A 58 -5.40 13.72 -11.70
C SER A 58 -5.09 13.26 -10.29
N GLU A 59 -6.03 13.52 -9.38
CA GLU A 59 -6.03 12.96 -8.04
C GLU A 59 -6.49 11.49 -8.12
N ILE A 60 -5.61 10.56 -7.76
CA ILE A 60 -5.86 9.12 -7.86
C ILE A 60 -6.22 8.57 -6.48
N PRO A 61 -7.34 7.82 -6.33
CA PRO A 61 -7.65 7.07 -5.13
C PRO A 61 -6.57 6.00 -4.87
N VAL A 62 -5.95 6.05 -3.69
CA VAL A 62 -4.85 5.15 -3.33
C VAL A 62 -5.07 4.55 -1.96
N ARG A 63 -4.91 3.24 -1.86
CA ARG A 63 -4.78 2.52 -0.61
C ARG A 63 -3.44 1.80 -0.57
N VAL A 64 -2.66 2.03 0.48
CA VAL A 64 -1.50 1.20 0.80
C VAL A 64 -1.85 0.33 2.01
N HIS A 65 -1.77 -0.97 1.85
CA HIS A 65 -2.14 -1.96 2.85
C HIS A 65 -0.96 -2.89 3.14
N SER A 66 -0.49 -2.88 4.39
CA SER A 66 0.47 -3.86 4.88
C SER A 66 -0.26 -5.16 5.21
N ILE A 67 0.09 -6.24 4.51
CA ILE A 67 -0.56 -7.54 4.67
C ILE A 67 -0.29 -8.08 6.07
N ASN A 68 -1.37 -8.41 6.76
CA ASN A 68 -1.34 -9.04 8.07
C ASN A 68 -2.19 -10.32 8.06
N LEU A 69 -1.54 -11.47 8.04
CA LEU A 69 -2.19 -12.78 7.99
C LEU A 69 -3.31 -12.94 9.03
N PHE A 70 -3.08 -12.48 10.25
CA PHE A 70 -4.03 -12.65 11.36
C PHE A 70 -5.23 -11.70 11.24
N GLU A 71 -5.02 -10.47 10.79
CA GLU A 71 -6.09 -9.49 10.61
C GLU A 71 -6.87 -9.74 9.32
N ASP A 72 -6.16 -10.01 8.21
CA ASP A 72 -6.76 -10.08 6.88
C ASP A 72 -7.45 -11.42 6.62
N LEU A 73 -6.88 -12.55 7.09
CA LEU A 73 -7.41 -13.89 6.83
C LEU A 73 -8.07 -14.51 8.05
N VAL A 74 -7.44 -14.44 9.24
CA VAL A 74 -7.98 -15.06 10.46
C VAL A 74 -9.02 -14.17 11.14
N GLY A 75 -8.95 -12.85 10.93
CA GLY A 75 -9.94 -11.91 11.44
C GLY A 75 -9.84 -11.67 12.95
N VAL A 76 -8.65 -11.73 13.54
CA VAL A 76 -8.43 -11.53 14.99
C VAL A 76 -8.77 -10.12 15.46
N ASN A 77 -8.80 -9.13 14.55
CA ASN A 77 -9.19 -7.77 14.87
C ASN A 77 -10.42 -7.37 14.05
N PRO A 78 -11.61 -7.27 14.66
CA PRO A 78 -12.85 -6.95 13.95
C PRO A 78 -12.80 -5.62 13.17
N LEU A 79 -12.07 -4.62 13.68
CA LEU A 79 -11.95 -3.31 13.03
C LEU A 79 -11.08 -3.34 11.77
N ARG A 80 -10.22 -4.34 11.64
CA ARG A 80 -9.29 -4.48 10.51
C ARG A 80 -9.64 -5.64 9.58
N LYS A 81 -10.62 -6.44 9.95
CA LYS A 81 -11.10 -7.55 9.13
C LYS A 81 -11.67 -7.05 7.80
N GLY A 82 -11.24 -7.69 6.71
CA GLY A 82 -11.79 -7.44 5.38
C GLY A 82 -11.42 -6.08 4.78
N LEU A 83 -10.34 -5.45 5.22
CA LEU A 83 -9.89 -4.16 4.67
C LEU A 83 -9.51 -4.25 3.19
N ILE A 84 -8.91 -5.36 2.73
CA ILE A 84 -8.59 -5.58 1.31
C ILE A 84 -9.85 -5.63 0.46
N PRO A 85 -10.83 -6.52 0.72
CA PRO A 85 -12.10 -6.54 0.01
C PRO A 85 -12.86 -5.21 0.03
N LYS A 86 -12.90 -4.55 1.18
CA LYS A 86 -13.54 -3.23 1.30
C LYS A 86 -12.85 -2.19 0.42
N SER A 87 -11.52 -2.15 0.42
CA SER A 87 -10.73 -1.23 -0.40
C SER A 87 -10.96 -1.48 -1.89
N MET A 88 -10.99 -2.74 -2.32
CA MET A 88 -11.27 -3.10 -3.71
C MET A 88 -12.68 -2.66 -4.13
N LYS A 89 -13.69 -2.95 -3.32
CA LYS A 89 -15.07 -2.51 -3.60
C LYS A 89 -15.18 -1.00 -3.68
N GLU A 90 -14.49 -0.26 -2.81
CA GLU A 90 -14.53 1.20 -2.82
C GLU A 90 -13.85 1.77 -4.05
N ILE A 91 -12.66 1.29 -4.40
CA ILE A 91 -11.97 1.69 -5.63
C ILE A 91 -12.80 1.32 -6.88
N ASN A 92 -13.49 0.17 -6.87
CA ASN A 92 -14.35 -0.24 -7.97
C ASN A 92 -15.54 0.73 -8.17
N LYS A 93 -16.11 1.27 -7.08
CA LYS A 93 -17.15 2.32 -7.17
C LYS A 93 -16.62 3.64 -7.74
N LEU A 94 -15.36 3.97 -7.47
CA LEU A 94 -14.69 5.17 -7.95
C LEU A 94 -14.20 5.05 -9.39
N GLU A 95 -14.34 3.86 -10.01
CA GLU A 95 -13.97 3.53 -11.39
C GLU A 95 -12.47 3.63 -11.71
N ASN A 96 -11.67 4.23 -10.85
CA ASN A 96 -10.22 4.25 -10.95
C ASN A 96 -9.58 4.25 -9.55
N GLY A 97 -8.33 3.84 -9.48
CA GLY A 97 -7.55 3.85 -8.24
C GLY A 97 -6.55 2.71 -8.14
N VAL A 98 -5.84 2.70 -7.03
CA VAL A 98 -4.77 1.73 -6.77
C VAL A 98 -4.85 1.19 -5.35
N LEU A 99 -4.80 -0.13 -5.23
CA LEU A 99 -4.55 -0.81 -3.97
C LEU A 99 -3.16 -1.44 -4.02
N ILE A 100 -2.24 -0.95 -3.18
CA ILE A 100 -0.91 -1.54 -3.01
C ILE A 100 -0.93 -2.42 -1.77
N MET A 101 -0.53 -3.67 -1.93
CA MET A 101 -0.38 -4.65 -0.86
C MET A 101 1.10 -4.91 -0.62
N VAL A 102 1.62 -4.43 0.52
CA VAL A 102 3.01 -4.58 0.92
C VAL A 102 3.14 -5.81 1.81
N ARG A 103 4.09 -6.67 1.50
CA ARG A 103 4.39 -7.88 2.28
C ARG A 103 5.61 -7.66 3.17
N ASP A 104 5.52 -8.09 4.42
CA ASP A 104 6.66 -8.23 5.32
C ASP A 104 7.10 -9.70 5.33
N THR A 105 8.32 -9.96 4.88
CA THR A 105 8.90 -11.30 4.82
C THR A 105 10.22 -11.39 5.59
N ASN A 106 10.48 -10.44 6.50
CA ASN A 106 11.63 -10.52 7.38
C ASN A 106 11.58 -11.81 8.21
N GLU A 107 12.75 -12.28 8.65
CA GLU A 107 12.82 -13.41 9.56
C GLU A 107 11.95 -13.17 10.79
N GLY A 108 11.10 -14.14 11.10
CA GLY A 108 10.15 -14.03 12.21
C GLY A 108 8.96 -13.09 11.97
N ALA A 109 8.72 -12.62 10.74
CA ALA A 109 7.61 -11.68 10.44
C ALA A 109 6.26 -12.17 10.99
N ILE A 110 5.90 -13.44 10.76
CA ILE A 110 4.64 -14.03 11.22
C ILE A 110 4.58 -14.10 12.75
N SER A 111 5.67 -14.56 13.41
CA SER A 111 5.74 -14.61 14.86
C SER A 111 5.64 -13.23 15.50
N ASN A 112 6.29 -12.22 14.89
CA ASN A 112 6.24 -10.84 15.35
C ASN A 112 4.86 -10.22 15.15
N LEU A 113 4.15 -10.58 14.05
CA LEU A 113 2.75 -10.21 13.87
C LEU A 113 1.89 -10.71 15.01
N LEU A 114 2.00 -12.00 15.37
CA LEU A 114 1.21 -12.57 16.45
C LEU A 114 1.56 -11.95 17.82
N LYS A 115 2.86 -11.77 18.13
CA LYS A 115 3.29 -11.11 19.37
C LYS A 115 2.73 -9.70 19.49
N SER A 116 2.73 -8.90 18.41
CA SER A 116 2.18 -7.54 18.42
C SER A 116 0.67 -7.52 18.63
N GLN A 117 -0.07 -8.52 18.15
CA GLN A 117 -1.50 -8.67 18.42
C GLN A 117 -1.79 -8.95 19.89
N VAL A 118 -1.00 -9.83 20.51
CA VAL A 118 -1.16 -10.21 21.93
C VAL A 118 -0.75 -9.06 22.86
N ASN A 119 0.40 -8.43 22.60
CA ASN A 119 0.98 -7.41 23.46
C ASN A 119 0.45 -5.99 23.21
N LYS A 120 -0.36 -5.78 22.15
CA LYS A 120 -0.85 -4.47 21.68
C LYS A 120 0.29 -3.46 21.45
N GLU A 121 1.47 -3.93 21.12
CA GLU A 121 2.63 -3.08 20.83
C GLU A 121 2.53 -2.51 19.39
N SER A 122 2.74 -1.20 19.26
CA SER A 122 2.77 -0.56 17.95
C SER A 122 4.12 -0.81 17.27
N LYS A 123 4.08 -1.35 16.04
CA LYS A 123 5.26 -1.55 15.21
C LYS A 123 5.80 -0.21 14.69
N GLY A 124 6.89 0.32 15.26
CA GLY A 124 7.51 1.55 14.79
C GLY A 124 8.44 1.39 13.58
N GLY A 125 9.32 0.39 13.58
CA GLY A 125 10.41 0.29 12.61
C GLY A 125 10.03 -0.24 11.21
N ASN A 126 9.12 -1.20 11.12
CA ASN A 126 8.71 -1.79 9.84
C ASN A 126 7.83 -0.87 9.00
N LYS A 127 7.04 0.00 9.62
CA LYS A 127 6.15 0.92 8.91
C LYS A 127 6.91 1.85 7.95
N LEU A 128 8.07 2.36 8.35
CA LEU A 128 8.85 3.27 7.51
C LEU A 128 9.32 2.61 6.22
N ARG A 129 9.75 1.35 6.30
CA ARG A 129 10.18 0.56 5.13
C ARG A 129 9.03 0.22 4.20
N GLU A 130 7.89 -0.17 4.75
CA GLU A 130 6.66 -0.48 4.00
C GLU A 130 6.15 0.75 3.25
N TYR A 131 6.21 1.94 3.86
CA TYR A 131 5.86 3.20 3.20
C TYR A 131 6.83 3.55 2.06
N GLY A 132 8.13 3.27 2.23
CA GLY A 132 9.14 3.49 1.19
C GLY A 132 8.87 2.67 -0.07
N VAL A 133 8.57 1.40 0.08
CA VAL A 133 8.18 0.52 -1.04
C VAL A 133 6.89 0.99 -1.69
N GLY A 134 5.87 1.30 -0.89
CA GLY A 134 4.59 1.81 -1.39
C GLY A 134 4.76 3.09 -2.20
N ALA A 135 5.59 4.03 -1.72
CA ALA A 135 5.87 5.28 -2.40
C ALA A 135 6.57 5.06 -3.75
N GLN A 136 7.56 4.17 -3.82
CA GLN A 136 8.23 3.87 -5.09
C GLN A 136 7.30 3.21 -6.11
N ILE A 137 6.40 2.33 -5.66
CA ILE A 137 5.36 1.76 -6.53
C ILE A 137 4.46 2.87 -7.09
N LEU A 138 4.05 3.84 -6.27
CA LEU A 138 3.23 4.97 -6.71
C LEU A 138 3.95 5.83 -7.75
N ILE A 139 5.23 6.10 -7.56
CA ILE A 139 6.07 6.84 -8.52
C ILE A 139 6.16 6.09 -9.85
N ASP A 140 6.43 4.78 -9.82
CA ASP A 140 6.50 3.95 -11.01
C ASP A 140 5.17 3.89 -11.77
N LEU A 141 4.04 3.97 -11.06
CA LEU A 141 2.71 4.09 -11.65
C LEU A 141 2.40 5.49 -12.21
N GLY A 142 3.30 6.46 -12.02
CA GLY A 142 3.13 7.85 -12.48
C GLY A 142 2.16 8.67 -11.63
N ILE A 143 1.88 8.25 -10.40
CA ILE A 143 0.99 8.97 -9.48
C ILE A 143 1.78 10.08 -8.79
N LYS A 144 1.27 11.30 -8.83
CA LYS A 144 1.82 12.47 -8.14
C LYS A 144 0.87 12.98 -7.05
N LYS A 145 -0.44 12.99 -7.33
CA LYS A 145 -1.48 13.42 -6.40
C LYS A 145 -2.37 12.25 -6.06
N MET A 146 -2.64 12.07 -4.77
CA MET A 146 -3.48 10.97 -4.33
C MET A 146 -4.59 11.42 -3.38
N LYS A 147 -5.73 10.76 -3.52
CA LYS A 147 -6.79 10.69 -2.54
C LYS A 147 -6.54 9.44 -1.68
N LEU A 148 -6.05 9.64 -0.46
CA LEU A 148 -5.71 8.51 0.41
C LEU A 148 -6.97 7.85 0.97
N ILE A 149 -7.18 6.57 0.62
CA ILE A 149 -8.27 5.76 1.18
C ILE A 149 -7.83 5.23 2.54
N SER A 150 -8.33 5.83 3.62
CA SER A 150 -7.95 5.46 4.99
C SER A 150 -8.91 6.01 6.02
N ASP A 151 -9.26 5.18 7.02
CA ASP A 151 -10.00 5.60 8.21
C ASP A 151 -9.09 6.16 9.32
N SER A 152 -7.76 6.01 9.15
CA SER A 152 -6.77 6.52 10.11
C SER A 152 -6.46 7.99 9.85
N ASN A 153 -6.44 8.79 10.92
CA ASN A 153 -5.97 10.17 10.86
C ASN A 153 -4.44 10.29 10.80
N THR A 154 -3.73 9.18 10.91
CA THR A 154 -2.26 9.17 10.83
C THR A 154 -1.82 9.42 9.40
N ILE A 155 -1.05 10.47 9.18
CA ILE A 155 -0.38 10.71 7.90
C ILE A 155 0.80 9.73 7.84
N PRO A 156 0.96 8.95 6.77
CA PRO A 156 2.20 8.21 6.56
C PRO A 156 3.38 9.20 6.56
N LEU A 157 4.31 9.01 7.47
CA LEU A 157 5.49 9.87 7.58
C LEU A 157 6.34 9.76 6.30
N ASN A 158 6.81 10.92 5.79
CA ASN A 158 7.81 11.06 4.72
C ASN A 158 7.40 10.78 3.27
N LEU A 159 6.16 11.04 2.87
CA LEU A 159 5.82 11.10 1.45
C LEU A 159 6.36 12.36 0.76
N GLU A 160 6.66 13.42 1.52
CA GLU A 160 7.22 14.70 0.99
C GLU A 160 8.56 14.50 0.26
N GLY A 161 9.39 13.55 0.71
CA GLY A 161 10.65 13.19 0.03
C GLY A 161 10.49 12.46 -1.29
N TYR A 162 9.27 12.03 -1.66
CA TYR A 162 8.97 11.26 -2.86
C TYR A 162 8.25 12.05 -3.94
N ASP A 163 8.07 13.35 -3.78
CA ASP A 163 7.26 14.16 -4.70
C ASP A 163 5.80 13.68 -4.82
N LEU A 164 5.27 13.08 -3.75
CA LEU A 164 3.92 12.57 -3.65
C LEU A 164 3.08 13.48 -2.76
N GLU A 165 1.95 13.93 -3.26
CA GLU A 165 1.00 14.79 -2.55
C GLU A 165 -0.25 14.02 -2.14
N ILE A 166 -0.60 14.05 -0.85
CA ILE A 166 -1.93 13.64 -0.39
C ILE A 166 -2.82 14.88 -0.43
N SER A 167 -3.63 15.01 -1.47
CA SER A 167 -4.51 16.16 -1.67
C SER A 167 -5.83 16.03 -0.90
N SER A 168 -6.31 14.82 -0.69
CA SER A 168 -7.54 14.55 0.07
C SER A 168 -7.54 13.16 0.69
N ARG A 169 -8.56 12.88 1.52
CA ARG A 169 -8.78 11.57 2.14
C ARG A 169 -10.17 11.06 1.82
N HIS A 170 -10.27 9.77 1.68
CA HIS A 170 -11.51 9.05 1.47
C HIS A 170 -11.66 7.94 2.53
N PRO A 171 -12.71 7.97 3.35
CA PRO A 171 -12.93 6.91 4.33
C PRO A 171 -13.33 5.60 3.61
N LEU A 172 -12.97 4.45 4.20
CA LEU A 172 -13.40 3.14 3.69
C LEU A 172 -14.89 2.88 3.90
N GLY A 173 -15.53 3.70 4.71
CA GLY A 173 -16.93 3.53 5.10
C GLY A 173 -17.17 2.30 5.97
N ASP A 174 -18.11 2.41 6.88
CA ASP A 174 -18.65 1.25 7.57
C ASP A 174 -19.41 0.43 6.54
N GLY A 175 -18.83 -0.72 6.14
CA GLY A 175 -19.51 -1.63 5.23
C GLY A 175 -20.80 -2.14 5.88
N LYS A 176 -21.90 -1.42 5.69
CA LYS A 176 -23.26 -1.89 5.87
C LYS A 176 -23.76 -2.50 4.59
#